data_6674bbbdf1a649746e06c174becbc591
#
_entry.id   6674bbbdf1a649746e06c174becbc591
#
_cell.length_a   1.000
_cell.length_b   1.000
_cell.length_c   1.000
_cell.angle_alpha   90.00
_cell.angle_beta   90.00
_cell.angle_gamma   90.00
#
_symmetry.space_group_name_H-M   'P 1'
#
loop_
_entity.id
_entity.type
_entity.pdbx_description
1 polymer ?
#
loop_
_entity_poly.entity_id
_entity_poly.type
_entity_poly.pdbx_seq_one_letter_code
_entity_poly.pdbx_strand_id
1 'polypeptide(L)'
;MPVIQRSIHVGWELCVFFTENVFAPDNPVLRDALADTGPRKALVVLEDSLAQALPGLDRQIENYFSAHPETTRLVRPPLFVCGGESAKNSTTLVSNIYSQLHRHHIDRHSFLIAVGGGALLDAAGFAAATAHRGVRLVRIPTTTLSQADSGVGVKNGLNAFGQKNFIGTFTPPFAVINDFNLLATLAPRDKRSGYVEAVKVACIRDAKFFDEIERDAEKLAGFEPDAMKHLIRRCAELHLEYIATSNDPFEAGSARPLDFGHWSAHKLEQLSHFAVSHGEAVAIGIALDVIYSREIGLLNPATAARILNLLEKLGFKLFADELLNADNANLPTLLSGLEEFREHLGGELSVTLLSEISRGVEVHEMNPQPIATAVAELRARAGK
;
A
#
# COMPACT_ATOMS: atom_id res chain seq x y z
N MET A 1 17.00 -42.56 1.85
CA MET A 1 16.33 -42.52 3.18
C MET A 1 14.83 -42.47 2.96
N PRO A 2 14.01 -43.16 3.75
CA PRO A 2 12.55 -43.00 3.63
C PRO A 2 12.13 -41.59 4.00
N VAL A 3 11.34 -40.95 3.15
CA VAL A 3 10.82 -39.59 3.30
C VAL A 3 9.30 -39.65 3.30
N ILE A 4 8.67 -38.91 4.20
CA ILE A 4 7.21 -38.65 4.18
C ILE A 4 7.00 -37.26 3.58
N GLN A 5 6.41 -37.18 2.40
CA GLN A 5 6.10 -35.91 1.72
C GLN A 5 4.57 -35.77 1.60
N ARG A 6 4.06 -34.60 1.94
CA ARG A 6 2.65 -34.24 1.80
C ARG A 6 2.54 -32.80 1.33
N SER A 7 1.64 -32.52 0.41
CA SER A 7 1.25 -31.16 0.02
C SER A 7 0.13 -30.68 0.95
N ILE A 8 0.26 -29.45 1.44
CA ILE A 8 -0.74 -28.81 2.30
C ILE A 8 -1.25 -27.59 1.55
N HIS A 9 -2.56 -27.56 1.32
CA HIS A 9 -3.23 -26.41 0.68
C HIS A 9 -4.05 -25.67 1.73
N VAL A 10 -3.87 -24.34 1.80
CA VAL A 10 -4.60 -23.45 2.69
C VAL A 10 -5.31 -22.41 1.83
N GLY A 11 -6.61 -22.26 2.03
CA GLY A 11 -7.41 -21.23 1.35
C GLY A 11 -7.83 -20.14 2.31
N TRP A 12 -7.92 -18.91 1.81
CA TRP A 12 -8.53 -17.76 2.49
C TRP A 12 -9.56 -17.11 1.59
N GLU A 13 -10.64 -16.64 2.20
CA GLU A 13 -11.56 -15.71 1.57
C GLU A 13 -11.23 -14.31 2.08
N LEU A 14 -10.93 -13.38 1.19
CA LEU A 14 -10.67 -11.98 1.50
C LEU A 14 -11.79 -11.12 0.93
N CYS A 15 -12.58 -10.51 1.82
CA CYS A 15 -13.66 -9.61 1.46
C CYS A 15 -13.21 -8.15 1.61
N VAL A 16 -13.37 -7.36 0.55
CA VAL A 16 -13.17 -5.91 0.57
C VAL A 16 -14.52 -5.22 0.36
N PHE A 17 -14.94 -4.48 1.36
CA PHE A 17 -16.19 -3.71 1.35
C PHE A 17 -15.89 -2.25 1.05
N PHE A 18 -16.81 -1.60 0.36
CA PHE A 18 -16.78 -0.16 0.09
C PHE A 18 -18.04 0.48 0.67
N THR A 19 -17.86 1.51 1.47
CA THR A 19 -18.95 2.18 2.19
C THR A 19 -18.65 3.66 2.43
N GLU A 20 -19.59 4.32 3.07
CA GLU A 20 -19.48 5.68 3.61
C GLU A 20 -20.04 5.67 5.04
N ASN A 21 -19.37 6.35 5.98
CA ASN A 21 -19.79 6.41 7.39
C ASN A 21 -19.90 5.02 8.05
N VAL A 22 -18.82 4.23 8.00
CA VAL A 22 -18.76 2.85 8.50
C VAL A 22 -19.23 2.71 9.96
N PHE A 23 -19.06 3.75 10.77
CA PHE A 23 -19.48 3.77 12.18
C PHE A 23 -20.81 4.49 12.42
N ALA A 24 -21.62 4.76 11.38
CA ALA A 24 -23.00 5.18 11.56
C ALA A 24 -23.82 3.99 12.10
N PRO A 25 -24.68 4.18 13.11
CA PRO A 25 -25.42 3.06 13.75
C PRO A 25 -26.30 2.25 12.76
N ASP A 26 -26.73 2.87 11.68
CA ASP A 26 -27.54 2.27 10.62
C ASP A 26 -26.73 1.68 9.48
N ASN A 27 -25.39 1.86 9.47
CA ASN A 27 -24.52 1.26 8.46
C ASN A 27 -24.30 -0.23 8.77
N PRO A 28 -24.75 -1.16 7.90
CA PRO A 28 -24.68 -2.58 8.20
C PRO A 28 -23.31 -3.22 7.94
N VAL A 29 -22.42 -2.54 7.18
CA VAL A 29 -21.24 -3.17 6.58
C VAL A 29 -20.31 -3.78 7.61
N LEU A 30 -19.93 -3.02 8.66
CA LEU A 30 -19.04 -3.55 9.70
C LEU A 30 -19.74 -4.65 10.51
N ARG A 31 -21.01 -4.48 10.87
CA ARG A 31 -21.81 -5.49 11.55
C ARG A 31 -21.83 -6.81 10.75
N ASP A 32 -22.15 -6.72 9.47
CA ASP A 32 -22.31 -7.89 8.61
C ASP A 32 -20.96 -8.56 8.33
N ALA A 33 -19.88 -7.77 8.20
CA ALA A 33 -18.51 -8.29 8.08
C ALA A 33 -18.05 -9.03 9.35
N LEU A 34 -18.52 -8.64 10.52
CA LEU A 34 -18.17 -9.26 11.81
C LEU A 34 -19.14 -10.37 12.24
N ALA A 35 -20.21 -10.62 11.48
CA ALA A 35 -21.22 -11.62 11.83
C ALA A 35 -20.60 -13.03 11.96
N ASP A 36 -20.90 -13.69 13.07
CA ASP A 36 -20.45 -15.05 13.40
C ASP A 36 -21.54 -15.76 14.25
N THR A 37 -21.26 -16.92 14.73
CA THR A 37 -22.16 -17.76 15.53
C THR A 37 -22.55 -17.21 16.92
N GLY A 38 -22.19 -15.97 17.20
CA GLY A 38 -22.51 -15.24 18.45
C GLY A 38 -21.58 -14.06 18.68
N PRO A 39 -21.83 -13.24 19.70
CA PRO A 39 -21.05 -12.03 19.92
C PRO A 39 -19.60 -12.36 20.22
N ARG A 40 -18.69 -11.70 19.48
CA ARG A 40 -17.24 -11.80 19.65
C ARG A 40 -16.71 -10.54 20.32
N LYS A 41 -15.48 -10.61 20.82
CA LYS A 41 -14.78 -9.43 21.35
C LYS A 41 -14.10 -8.67 20.21
N ALA A 42 -14.05 -7.36 20.33
CA ALA A 42 -13.26 -6.50 19.45
C ALA A 42 -12.37 -5.55 20.25
N LEU A 43 -11.13 -5.42 19.82
CA LEU A 43 -10.21 -4.35 20.19
C LEU A 43 -10.03 -3.45 18.99
N VAL A 44 -10.32 -2.15 19.13
CA VAL A 44 -10.09 -1.15 18.07
C VAL A 44 -8.79 -0.41 18.36
N VAL A 45 -7.94 -0.33 17.36
CA VAL A 45 -6.74 0.52 17.33
C VAL A 45 -7.01 1.66 16.35
N LEU A 46 -6.90 2.89 16.81
CA LEU A 46 -7.26 4.10 16.07
C LEU A 46 -6.04 5.03 15.97
N GLU A 47 -5.72 5.45 14.75
CA GLU A 47 -4.68 6.43 14.52
C GLU A 47 -5.03 7.77 15.16
N ASP A 48 -4.11 8.32 15.95
CA ASP A 48 -4.32 9.54 16.72
C ASP A 48 -4.50 10.78 15.82
N SER A 49 -3.76 10.86 14.71
CA SER A 49 -3.90 11.93 13.72
C SER A 49 -5.29 11.96 13.09
N LEU A 50 -5.88 10.79 12.81
CA LEU A 50 -7.24 10.69 12.31
C LEU A 50 -8.26 11.13 13.37
N ALA A 51 -8.08 10.70 14.63
CA ALA A 51 -8.96 11.08 15.72
C ALA A 51 -8.92 12.61 15.98
N GLN A 52 -7.75 13.23 15.80
CA GLN A 52 -7.61 14.69 15.88
C GLN A 52 -8.30 15.40 14.71
N ALA A 53 -8.21 14.85 13.50
CA ALA A 53 -8.82 15.40 12.29
C ALA A 53 -10.35 15.21 12.26
N LEU A 54 -10.86 14.16 12.94
CA LEU A 54 -12.30 13.85 13.08
C LEU A 54 -12.70 13.79 14.56
N PRO A 55 -12.86 14.93 15.24
CA PRO A 55 -13.25 14.96 16.64
C PRO A 55 -14.56 14.21 16.90
N GLY A 56 -14.54 13.28 17.86
CA GLY A 56 -15.70 12.46 18.22
C GLY A 56 -15.79 11.11 17.46
N LEU A 57 -14.84 10.78 16.59
CA LEU A 57 -14.77 9.49 15.91
C LEU A 57 -14.69 8.33 16.91
N ASP A 58 -13.95 8.47 17.98
CA ASP A 58 -13.88 7.51 19.10
C ASP A 58 -15.25 7.19 19.69
N ARG A 59 -16.05 8.23 19.95
CA ARG A 59 -17.43 8.09 20.46
C ARG A 59 -18.35 7.46 19.41
N GLN A 60 -18.18 7.79 18.13
CA GLN A 60 -18.94 7.15 17.05
C GLN A 60 -18.67 5.65 17.02
N ILE A 61 -17.39 5.24 17.17
CA ILE A 61 -17.00 3.83 17.26
C ILE A 61 -17.67 3.18 18.47
N GLU A 62 -17.58 3.77 19.66
CA GLU A 62 -18.21 3.22 20.87
C GLU A 62 -19.74 3.10 20.73
N ASN A 63 -20.39 4.10 20.17
CA ASN A 63 -21.84 4.10 19.92
C ASN A 63 -22.24 3.01 18.91
N TYR A 64 -21.44 2.82 17.86
CA TYR A 64 -21.66 1.78 16.87
C TYR A 64 -21.70 0.39 17.53
N PHE A 65 -20.67 0.04 18.30
CA PHE A 65 -20.63 -1.26 19.00
C PHE A 65 -21.70 -1.41 20.07
N SER A 66 -22.10 -0.30 20.69
CA SER A 66 -23.21 -0.29 21.66
C SER A 66 -24.57 -0.53 21.00
N ALA A 67 -24.71 -0.14 19.72
CA ALA A 67 -25.91 -0.38 18.93
C ALA A 67 -26.01 -1.82 18.39
N HIS A 68 -24.89 -2.57 18.34
CA HIS A 68 -24.80 -3.92 17.76
C HIS A 68 -24.22 -4.97 18.74
N PRO A 69 -24.71 -5.07 19.98
CA PRO A 69 -24.12 -5.93 21.00
C PRO A 69 -24.29 -7.43 20.70
N GLU A 70 -25.23 -7.77 19.84
CA GLU A 70 -25.50 -9.14 19.38
C GLU A 70 -24.41 -9.70 18.46
N THR A 71 -23.65 -8.82 17.79
CA THR A 71 -22.60 -9.23 16.86
C THR A 71 -21.23 -9.19 17.53
N THR A 72 -20.89 -8.04 18.13
CA THR A 72 -19.53 -7.81 18.61
C THR A 72 -19.53 -6.86 19.80
N ARG A 73 -18.73 -7.19 20.81
CA ARG A 73 -18.54 -6.35 21.99
C ARG A 73 -17.17 -5.68 21.97
N LEU A 74 -17.16 -4.36 21.97
CA LEU A 74 -15.96 -3.57 22.18
C LEU A 74 -15.45 -3.77 23.61
N VAL A 75 -14.20 -4.22 23.78
CA VAL A 75 -13.66 -4.58 25.11
C VAL A 75 -13.18 -3.36 25.90
N ARG A 76 -12.93 -2.25 25.23
CA ARG A 76 -12.53 -0.95 25.79
C ARG A 76 -12.75 0.15 24.76
N PRO A 77 -12.73 1.44 25.12
CA PRO A 77 -12.63 2.53 24.16
C PRO A 77 -11.44 2.34 23.20
N PRO A 78 -11.50 2.89 21.98
CA PRO A 78 -10.42 2.75 21.00
C PRO A 78 -9.03 3.05 21.58
N LEU A 79 -8.03 2.23 21.24
CA LEU A 79 -6.65 2.46 21.61
C LEU A 79 -6.04 3.45 20.63
N PHE A 80 -5.74 4.67 21.08
CA PHE A 80 -5.05 5.66 20.28
C PHE A 80 -3.59 5.29 20.12
N VAL A 81 -3.08 5.41 18.89
CA VAL A 81 -1.69 5.10 18.55
C VAL A 81 -1.18 6.07 17.50
N CYS A 82 0.13 6.32 17.53
CA CYS A 82 0.78 7.13 16.50
C CYS A 82 0.70 6.43 15.14
N GLY A 83 0.42 7.19 14.09
CA GLY A 83 0.44 6.75 12.71
C GLY A 83 1.72 7.13 11.98
N GLY A 84 1.67 7.03 10.66
CA GLY A 84 2.79 7.29 9.76
C GLY A 84 3.87 6.20 9.82
N GLU A 85 4.90 6.33 8.97
CA GLU A 85 5.97 5.31 8.84
C GLU A 85 6.72 5.04 10.16
N SER A 86 6.77 6.03 11.06
CA SER A 86 7.36 5.87 12.39
C SER A 86 6.68 4.79 13.24
N ALA A 87 5.42 4.48 12.99
CA ALA A 87 4.70 3.38 13.67
C ALA A 87 5.36 2.01 13.42
N LYS A 88 6.05 1.86 12.29
CA LYS A 88 6.75 0.61 11.91
C LYS A 88 8.18 0.54 12.43
N ASN A 89 8.77 1.65 12.89
CA ASN A 89 10.18 1.71 13.30
C ASN A 89 10.41 1.22 14.73
N SER A 90 9.38 0.82 15.47
CA SER A 90 9.48 0.38 16.84
C SER A 90 8.53 -0.77 17.14
N THR A 91 9.00 -1.73 17.91
CA THR A 91 8.17 -2.81 18.46
C THR A 91 7.21 -2.33 19.56
N THR A 92 7.29 -1.07 19.98
CA THR A 92 6.47 -0.51 21.07
C THR A 92 4.97 -0.59 20.75
N LEU A 93 4.56 -0.24 19.53
CA LEU A 93 3.18 -0.34 19.09
C LEU A 93 2.68 -1.79 19.17
N VAL A 94 3.45 -2.72 18.61
CA VAL A 94 3.12 -4.15 18.60
C VAL A 94 3.04 -4.70 20.03
N SER A 95 4.01 -4.35 20.89
CA SER A 95 4.02 -4.75 22.29
C SER A 95 2.84 -4.19 23.09
N ASN A 96 2.42 -2.95 22.79
CA ASN A 96 1.22 -2.36 23.35
C ASN A 96 -0.04 -3.14 22.93
N ILE A 97 -0.17 -3.43 21.63
CA ILE A 97 -1.29 -4.25 21.13
C ILE A 97 -1.31 -5.61 21.83
N TYR A 98 -0.18 -6.32 21.94
CA TYR A 98 -0.11 -7.60 22.66
C TYR A 98 -0.57 -7.48 24.12
N SER A 99 -0.14 -6.43 24.82
CA SER A 99 -0.56 -6.17 26.20
C SER A 99 -2.08 -5.99 26.29
N GLN A 100 -2.71 -5.28 25.33
CA GLN A 100 -4.16 -5.10 25.32
C GLN A 100 -4.88 -6.41 24.96
N LEU A 101 -4.39 -7.16 23.97
CA LEU A 101 -4.95 -8.47 23.61
C LEU A 101 -4.94 -9.42 24.82
N HIS A 102 -3.80 -9.48 25.53
CA HIS A 102 -3.67 -10.29 26.74
C HIS A 102 -4.61 -9.82 27.86
N ARG A 103 -4.60 -8.53 28.20
CA ARG A 103 -5.40 -7.93 29.28
C ARG A 103 -6.90 -8.15 29.09
N HIS A 104 -7.39 -8.07 27.86
CA HIS A 104 -8.80 -8.18 27.53
C HIS A 104 -9.22 -9.58 27.08
N HIS A 105 -8.29 -10.55 27.15
CA HIS A 105 -8.54 -11.94 26.77
C HIS A 105 -9.13 -12.03 25.34
N ILE A 106 -8.50 -11.34 24.41
CA ILE A 106 -8.81 -11.45 22.97
C ILE A 106 -8.25 -12.79 22.49
N ASP A 107 -9.11 -13.62 21.94
CA ASP A 107 -8.78 -14.95 21.42
C ASP A 107 -8.73 -14.98 19.88
N ARG A 108 -8.48 -16.16 19.31
CA ARG A 108 -8.35 -16.34 17.85
C ARG A 108 -9.67 -16.11 17.08
N HIS A 109 -10.81 -16.11 17.74
CA HIS A 109 -12.13 -15.86 17.14
C HIS A 109 -12.61 -14.42 17.35
N SER A 110 -11.89 -13.67 18.15
CA SER A 110 -12.11 -12.25 18.40
C SER A 110 -11.44 -11.40 17.30
N PHE A 111 -11.71 -10.10 17.31
CA PHE A 111 -11.24 -9.19 16.28
C PHE A 111 -10.26 -8.15 16.83
N LEU A 112 -9.20 -7.91 16.07
CA LEU A 112 -8.41 -6.69 16.11
C LEU A 112 -8.85 -5.82 14.93
N ILE A 113 -9.36 -4.62 15.19
CA ILE A 113 -9.83 -3.70 14.16
C ILE A 113 -8.84 -2.53 14.11
N ALA A 114 -8.13 -2.39 13.00
CA ALA A 114 -7.15 -1.32 12.80
C ALA A 114 -7.73 -0.24 11.89
N VAL A 115 -7.81 1.00 12.41
CA VAL A 115 -8.35 2.17 11.72
C VAL A 115 -7.22 3.19 11.55
N GLY A 116 -6.70 3.32 10.32
CA GLY A 116 -5.55 4.20 10.05
C GLY A 116 -4.92 4.02 8.68
N GLY A 117 -3.79 4.65 8.47
CA GLY A 117 -2.99 4.54 7.25
C GLY A 117 -2.22 3.22 7.15
N GLY A 118 -1.63 2.95 5.98
CA GLY A 118 -0.97 1.69 5.66
C GLY A 118 0.06 1.23 6.70
N ALA A 119 0.88 2.13 7.23
CA ALA A 119 1.90 1.78 8.21
C ALA A 119 1.29 1.25 9.54
N LEU A 120 0.19 1.85 10.01
CA LEU A 120 -0.54 1.33 11.16
C LEU A 120 -1.17 -0.02 10.84
N LEU A 121 -1.77 -0.17 9.65
CA LEU A 121 -2.39 -1.42 9.23
C LEU A 121 -1.39 -2.56 9.19
N ASP A 122 -0.17 -2.30 8.69
CA ASP A 122 0.92 -3.28 8.64
C ASP A 122 1.39 -3.70 10.05
N ALA A 123 1.62 -2.73 10.94
CA ALA A 123 2.09 -3.02 12.30
C ALA A 123 1.00 -3.72 13.15
N ALA A 124 -0.25 -3.29 13.05
CA ALA A 124 -1.38 -3.94 13.72
C ALA A 124 -1.65 -5.33 13.14
N GLY A 125 -1.50 -5.47 11.81
CA GLY A 125 -1.62 -6.75 11.12
C GLY A 125 -0.54 -7.74 11.55
N PHE A 126 0.69 -7.29 11.72
CA PHE A 126 1.77 -8.11 12.27
C PHE A 126 1.45 -8.56 13.70
N ALA A 127 0.95 -7.65 14.54
CA ALA A 127 0.53 -8.01 15.89
C ALA A 127 -0.62 -9.04 15.88
N ALA A 128 -1.62 -8.88 15.02
CA ALA A 128 -2.72 -9.83 14.87
C ALA A 128 -2.25 -11.21 14.39
N ALA A 129 -1.39 -11.24 13.37
CA ALA A 129 -0.88 -12.48 12.79
C ALA A 129 -0.05 -13.32 13.76
N THR A 130 0.67 -12.68 14.66
CA THR A 130 1.61 -13.35 15.58
C THR A 130 1.01 -13.65 16.95
N ALA A 131 0.03 -12.85 17.43
CA ALA A 131 -0.69 -13.13 18.66
C ALA A 131 -1.54 -14.41 18.53
N HIS A 132 -1.40 -15.36 19.46
CA HIS A 132 -2.11 -16.63 19.43
C HIS A 132 -1.99 -17.43 18.12
N ARG A 133 -0.98 -17.18 17.29
CA ARG A 133 -0.81 -17.71 15.91
C ARG A 133 -1.95 -17.29 14.97
N GLY A 134 -2.49 -16.11 15.16
CA GLY A 134 -3.52 -15.48 14.35
C GLY A 134 -4.76 -15.07 15.13
N VAL A 135 -4.97 -13.77 15.26
CA VAL A 135 -6.22 -13.12 15.67
C VAL A 135 -6.85 -12.52 14.41
N ARG A 136 -8.17 -12.55 14.29
CA ARG A 136 -8.85 -12.00 13.10
C ARG A 136 -8.60 -10.50 13.01
N LEU A 137 -7.99 -10.07 11.90
CA LEU A 137 -7.72 -8.68 11.61
C LEU A 137 -8.81 -8.10 10.72
N VAL A 138 -9.40 -6.98 11.11
CA VAL A 138 -10.21 -6.14 10.22
C VAL A 138 -9.45 -4.84 9.98
N ARG A 139 -9.25 -4.50 8.73
CA ARG A 139 -8.60 -3.25 8.32
C ARG A 139 -9.65 -2.24 7.90
N ILE A 140 -9.56 -1.02 8.42
CA ILE A 140 -10.33 0.15 7.96
C ILE A 140 -9.31 1.20 7.50
N PRO A 141 -8.88 1.13 6.22
CA PRO A 141 -7.90 2.02 5.65
C PRO A 141 -8.41 3.46 5.58
N THR A 142 -7.55 4.43 5.93
CA THR A 142 -7.93 5.85 6.02
C THR A 142 -7.14 6.77 5.09
N THR A 143 -6.32 6.20 4.18
CA THR A 143 -5.61 6.93 3.14
C THR A 143 -5.95 6.37 1.76
N THR A 144 -5.87 7.19 0.72
CA THR A 144 -6.09 6.73 -0.66
C THR A 144 -5.15 5.59 -1.04
N LEU A 145 -3.87 5.68 -0.62
CA LEU A 145 -2.86 4.65 -0.83
C LEU A 145 -3.28 3.32 -0.19
N SER A 146 -3.72 3.35 1.07
CA SER A 146 -4.11 2.12 1.77
C SER A 146 -5.45 1.55 1.28
N GLN A 147 -6.39 2.40 0.83
CA GLN A 147 -7.64 1.91 0.25
C GLN A 147 -7.46 1.31 -1.14
N ALA A 148 -6.51 1.84 -1.91
CA ALA A 148 -6.26 1.41 -3.29
C ALA A 148 -5.34 0.18 -3.38
N ASP A 149 -4.38 0.03 -2.45
CA ASP A 149 -3.29 -0.95 -2.56
C ASP A 149 -2.92 -1.59 -1.22
N SER A 150 -2.13 -0.92 -0.37
CA SER A 150 -1.46 -1.56 0.78
C SER A 150 -2.42 -2.13 1.83
N GLY A 151 -3.57 -1.51 2.05
CA GLY A 151 -4.56 -2.01 3.01
C GLY A 151 -5.35 -3.22 2.51
N VAL A 152 -5.41 -3.41 1.18
CA VAL A 152 -6.11 -4.51 0.52
C VAL A 152 -5.25 -5.78 0.44
N GLY A 153 -3.92 -5.61 0.47
CA GLY A 153 -2.96 -6.70 0.34
C GLY A 153 -2.90 -7.66 1.53
N VAL A 154 -2.02 -8.63 1.40
CA VAL A 154 -1.84 -9.73 2.40
C VAL A 154 -0.59 -9.56 3.25
N LYS A 155 0.18 -8.50 3.01
CA LYS A 155 1.44 -8.21 3.69
C LYS A 155 1.20 -7.50 5.03
N ASN A 156 2.03 -7.82 6.02
CA ASN A 156 2.10 -7.11 7.30
C ASN A 156 3.56 -7.02 7.71
N GLY A 157 4.00 -5.93 8.34
CA GLY A 157 5.40 -5.84 8.67
C GLY A 157 5.82 -4.63 9.49
N LEU A 158 7.07 -4.71 9.93
CA LEU A 158 7.79 -3.69 10.68
C LEU A 158 9.15 -3.40 10.03
N ASN A 159 9.64 -2.21 10.23
CA ASN A 159 10.99 -1.82 9.84
C ASN A 159 11.99 -2.26 10.92
N ALA A 160 13.15 -2.71 10.51
CA ALA A 160 14.26 -3.03 11.44
C ALA A 160 15.60 -2.85 10.72
N PHE A 161 16.66 -2.61 11.51
CA PHE A 161 18.04 -2.47 11.00
C PHE A 161 18.20 -1.43 9.88
N GLY A 162 17.35 -0.39 9.87
CA GLY A 162 17.35 0.65 8.84
C GLY A 162 16.69 0.23 7.52
N GLN A 163 16.11 -0.97 7.46
CA GLN A 163 15.41 -1.48 6.27
C GLN A 163 13.89 -1.48 6.47
N LYS A 164 13.15 -1.12 5.41
CA LYS A 164 11.69 -1.20 5.40
C LYS A 164 11.22 -2.64 5.32
N ASN A 165 10.13 -2.94 6.05
CA ASN A 165 9.43 -4.23 6.00
C ASN A 165 10.32 -5.46 6.27
N PHE A 166 11.42 -5.28 7.01
CA PHE A 166 12.39 -6.36 7.29
C PHE A 166 11.79 -7.50 8.11
N ILE A 167 10.90 -7.18 9.06
CA ILE A 167 10.17 -8.17 9.85
C ILE A 167 8.74 -8.20 9.33
N GLY A 168 8.26 -9.36 8.86
CA GLY A 168 6.92 -9.40 8.29
C GLY A 168 6.28 -10.78 8.26
N THR A 169 5.01 -10.78 7.90
CA THR A 169 4.20 -11.98 7.67
C THR A 169 3.32 -11.78 6.43
N PHE A 170 3.05 -12.86 5.71
CA PHE A 170 1.97 -12.93 4.75
C PHE A 170 0.74 -13.53 5.46
N THR A 171 -0.20 -12.67 5.81
CA THR A 171 -1.42 -13.08 6.51
C THR A 171 -2.58 -12.21 6.02
N PRO A 172 -3.49 -12.77 5.20
CA PRO A 172 -4.66 -12.05 4.73
C PRO A 172 -5.49 -11.52 5.92
N PRO A 173 -6.00 -10.29 5.88
CA PRO A 173 -6.96 -9.82 6.86
C PRO A 173 -8.27 -10.61 6.74
N PHE A 174 -9.04 -10.64 7.82
CA PHE A 174 -10.38 -11.22 7.83
C PHE A 174 -11.35 -10.43 6.95
N ALA A 175 -11.24 -9.10 6.98
CA ALA A 175 -11.97 -8.19 6.10
C ALA A 175 -11.23 -6.87 5.95
N VAL A 176 -11.47 -6.18 4.84
CA VAL A 176 -11.07 -4.79 4.61
C VAL A 176 -12.34 -3.96 4.36
N ILE A 177 -12.47 -2.82 5.02
CA ILE A 177 -13.63 -1.93 4.86
C ILE A 177 -13.12 -0.55 4.47
N ASN A 178 -13.26 -0.21 3.21
CA ASN A 178 -12.90 1.08 2.64
C ASN A 178 -14.07 2.06 2.82
N ASP A 179 -13.93 2.95 3.80
CA ASP A 179 -14.85 4.06 4.00
C ASP A 179 -14.30 5.32 3.32
N PHE A 180 -14.97 5.77 2.26
CA PHE A 180 -14.54 6.93 1.49
C PHE A 180 -14.60 8.25 2.27
N ASN A 181 -15.47 8.35 3.29
CA ASN A 181 -15.58 9.55 4.10
C ASN A 181 -14.36 9.77 5.00
N LEU A 182 -13.63 8.69 5.36
CA LEU A 182 -12.37 8.80 6.11
C LEU A 182 -11.24 9.47 5.31
N LEU A 183 -11.39 9.58 3.98
CA LEU A 183 -10.44 10.29 3.12
C LEU A 183 -10.62 11.81 3.10
N ALA A 184 -11.73 12.32 3.65
CA ALA A 184 -12.08 13.74 3.55
C ALA A 184 -11.04 14.65 4.21
N THR A 185 -10.42 14.18 5.30
CA THR A 185 -9.45 14.94 6.10
C THR A 185 -8.02 14.93 5.55
N LEU A 186 -7.75 14.13 4.54
CA LEU A 186 -6.41 14.03 3.96
C LEU A 186 -6.00 15.33 3.27
N ALA A 187 -4.74 15.71 3.48
CA ALA A 187 -4.13 16.78 2.69
C ALA A 187 -4.08 16.41 1.18
N PRO A 188 -4.04 17.40 0.28
CA PRO A 188 -3.97 17.14 -1.17
C PRO A 188 -2.82 16.22 -1.59
N ARG A 189 -1.67 16.30 -0.92
CA ARG A 189 -0.50 15.43 -1.13
C ARG A 189 -0.85 13.98 -0.84
N ASP A 190 -1.49 13.71 0.28
CA ASP A 190 -1.84 12.37 0.74
C ASP A 190 -3.01 11.78 -0.06
N LYS A 191 -3.99 12.63 -0.44
CA LYS A 191 -5.06 12.21 -1.37
C LYS A 191 -4.51 11.73 -2.70
N ARG A 192 -3.48 12.41 -3.22
CA ARG A 192 -2.85 12.06 -4.49
C ARG A 192 -2.02 10.78 -4.40
N SER A 193 -1.45 10.47 -3.24
CA SER A 193 -0.49 9.37 -3.05
C SER A 193 -1.01 8.02 -3.55
N GLY A 194 -2.30 7.72 -3.41
CA GLY A 194 -2.88 6.47 -3.90
C GLY A 194 -3.10 6.42 -5.42
N TYR A 195 -3.08 7.57 -6.10
CA TYR A 195 -3.31 7.59 -7.56
C TYR A 195 -2.17 6.96 -8.35
N VAL A 196 -0.95 7.04 -7.83
CA VAL A 196 0.21 6.46 -8.51
C VAL A 196 0.13 4.94 -8.53
N GLU A 197 -0.41 4.31 -7.48
CA GLU A 197 -0.61 2.87 -7.46
C GLU A 197 -1.65 2.42 -8.49
N ALA A 198 -2.69 3.22 -8.68
CA ALA A 198 -3.67 2.97 -9.74
C ALA A 198 -3.04 3.12 -11.13
N VAL A 199 -2.20 4.13 -11.36
CA VAL A 199 -1.44 4.27 -12.61
C VAL A 199 -0.50 3.08 -12.80
N LYS A 200 0.23 2.67 -11.74
CA LYS A 200 1.12 1.52 -11.75
C LYS A 200 0.41 0.25 -12.20
N VAL A 201 -0.67 -0.11 -11.50
CA VAL A 201 -1.40 -1.34 -11.82
C VAL A 201 -2.08 -1.29 -13.19
N ALA A 202 -2.56 -0.13 -13.61
CA ALA A 202 -3.10 0.07 -14.95
C ALA A 202 -2.03 -0.12 -16.04
N CYS A 203 -0.84 0.46 -15.85
CA CYS A 203 0.28 0.28 -16.76
C CYS A 203 0.71 -1.19 -16.91
N ILE A 204 0.55 -2.00 -15.88
CA ILE A 204 0.99 -3.41 -15.86
C ILE A 204 -0.11 -4.36 -16.32
N ARG A 205 -1.40 -4.08 -16.04
CA ARG A 205 -2.48 -5.06 -16.11
C ARG A 205 -3.69 -4.66 -16.93
N ASP A 206 -4.00 -3.37 -17.05
CA ASP A 206 -5.30 -2.96 -17.59
C ASP A 206 -5.23 -1.64 -18.38
N ALA A 207 -5.06 -1.75 -19.70
CA ALA A 207 -5.01 -0.60 -20.58
C ALA A 207 -6.33 0.21 -20.58
N LYS A 208 -7.48 -0.45 -20.37
CA LYS A 208 -8.77 0.24 -20.27
C LYS A 208 -8.82 1.11 -19.02
N PHE A 209 -8.34 0.60 -17.90
CA PHE A 209 -8.26 1.39 -16.67
C PHE A 209 -7.29 2.56 -16.82
N PHE A 210 -6.16 2.36 -17.54
CA PHE A 210 -5.27 3.47 -17.88
C PHE A 210 -5.99 4.58 -18.67
N ASP A 211 -6.74 4.21 -19.71
CA ASP A 211 -7.53 5.16 -20.51
C ASP A 211 -8.61 5.86 -19.66
N GLU A 212 -9.21 5.17 -18.70
CA GLU A 212 -10.18 5.76 -17.76
C GLU A 212 -9.53 6.79 -16.85
N ILE A 213 -8.34 6.49 -16.28
CA ILE A 213 -7.56 7.43 -15.45
C ILE A 213 -7.15 8.65 -16.29
N GLU A 214 -6.67 8.44 -17.51
CA GLU A 214 -6.24 9.53 -18.40
C GLU A 214 -7.41 10.45 -18.77
N ARG A 215 -8.59 9.90 -19.08
CA ARG A 215 -9.81 10.64 -19.35
C ARG A 215 -10.26 11.48 -18.17
N ASP A 216 -10.20 10.95 -16.96
CA ASP A 216 -10.68 11.59 -15.74
C ASP A 216 -9.56 12.32 -14.95
N ALA A 217 -8.37 12.51 -15.57
CA ALA A 217 -7.18 13.06 -14.90
C ALA A 217 -7.42 14.45 -14.26
N GLU A 218 -8.17 15.33 -14.93
CA GLU A 218 -8.49 16.67 -14.39
C GLU A 218 -9.43 16.59 -13.17
N LYS A 219 -10.42 15.70 -13.20
CA LYS A 219 -11.32 15.45 -12.08
C LYS A 219 -10.55 14.89 -10.88
N LEU A 220 -9.63 13.93 -11.15
CA LEU A 220 -8.76 13.33 -10.14
C LEU A 220 -7.80 14.38 -9.55
N ALA A 221 -7.20 15.23 -10.37
CA ALA A 221 -6.36 16.33 -9.91
C ALA A 221 -7.13 17.32 -9.02
N GLY A 222 -8.43 17.52 -9.30
CA GLY A 222 -9.36 18.31 -8.50
C GLY A 222 -9.98 17.55 -7.31
N PHE A 223 -9.62 16.29 -7.09
CA PHE A 223 -10.16 15.44 -6.02
C PHE A 223 -11.69 15.24 -6.08
N GLU A 224 -12.24 15.13 -7.29
CA GLU A 224 -13.66 14.89 -7.49
C GLU A 224 -14.04 13.53 -6.87
N PRO A 225 -15.07 13.48 -5.99
CA PRO A 225 -15.32 12.29 -5.17
C PRO A 225 -15.63 11.02 -5.98
N ASP A 226 -16.45 11.11 -7.03
CA ASP A 226 -16.85 9.92 -7.79
C ASP A 226 -15.70 9.37 -8.62
N ALA A 227 -14.85 10.25 -9.19
CA ALA A 227 -13.63 9.83 -9.89
C ALA A 227 -12.64 9.15 -8.92
N MET A 228 -12.47 9.69 -7.69
CA MET A 228 -11.65 9.06 -6.66
C MET A 228 -12.18 7.70 -6.24
N LYS A 229 -13.48 7.59 -5.96
CA LYS A 229 -14.12 6.32 -5.57
C LYS A 229 -13.95 5.25 -6.65
N HIS A 230 -14.15 5.63 -7.91
CA HIS A 230 -13.96 4.72 -9.04
C HIS A 230 -12.52 4.24 -9.13
N LEU A 231 -11.55 5.16 -9.10
CA LEU A 231 -10.13 4.85 -9.15
C LEU A 231 -9.71 3.90 -8.02
N ILE A 232 -10.07 4.21 -6.78
CA ILE A 232 -9.74 3.40 -5.60
C ILE A 232 -10.34 2.00 -5.72
N ARG A 233 -11.62 1.91 -6.07
CA ARG A 233 -12.32 0.63 -6.21
C ARG A 233 -11.67 -0.24 -7.28
N ARG A 234 -11.42 0.31 -8.48
CA ARG A 234 -10.85 -0.45 -9.57
C ARG A 234 -9.41 -0.88 -9.28
N CYS A 235 -8.60 0.00 -8.65
CA CYS A 235 -7.26 -0.35 -8.22
C CYS A 235 -7.26 -1.51 -7.23
N ALA A 236 -8.11 -1.46 -6.20
CA ALA A 236 -8.25 -2.52 -5.20
C ALA A 236 -8.73 -3.85 -5.83
N GLU A 237 -9.68 -3.80 -6.79
CA GLU A 237 -10.13 -4.98 -7.55
C GLU A 237 -8.97 -5.64 -8.30
N LEU A 238 -8.19 -4.86 -9.06
CA LEU A 238 -7.05 -5.37 -9.84
C LEU A 238 -5.95 -5.94 -8.94
N HIS A 239 -5.71 -5.30 -7.80
CA HIS A 239 -4.75 -5.79 -6.81
C HIS A 239 -5.18 -7.13 -6.22
N LEU A 240 -6.45 -7.26 -5.81
CA LEU A 240 -7.00 -8.53 -5.32
C LEU A 240 -7.03 -9.62 -6.39
N GLU A 241 -7.40 -9.27 -7.61
CA GLU A 241 -7.38 -10.20 -8.74
C GLU A 241 -5.97 -10.73 -8.98
N TYR A 242 -4.95 -9.86 -8.89
CA TYR A 242 -3.56 -10.28 -8.97
C TYR A 242 -3.19 -11.29 -7.88
N ILE A 243 -3.48 -10.99 -6.61
CA ILE A 243 -3.21 -11.89 -5.49
C ILE A 243 -3.94 -13.23 -5.68
N ALA A 244 -5.21 -13.19 -6.09
CA ALA A 244 -6.04 -14.39 -6.20
C ALA A 244 -5.69 -15.27 -7.41
N THR A 245 -5.18 -14.69 -8.50
CA THR A 245 -4.90 -15.39 -9.76
C THR A 245 -3.43 -15.64 -10.03
N SER A 246 -2.52 -14.98 -9.32
CA SER A 246 -1.10 -15.28 -9.39
C SER A 246 -0.86 -16.66 -8.79
N ASN A 247 0.05 -17.42 -9.39
CA ASN A 247 0.50 -18.69 -8.79
C ASN A 247 1.39 -18.46 -7.56
N ASP A 248 1.64 -17.21 -7.19
CA ASP A 248 2.51 -16.79 -6.09
C ASP A 248 1.89 -15.65 -5.30
N PRO A 249 0.78 -15.87 -4.56
CA PRO A 249 0.07 -14.82 -3.83
C PRO A 249 0.90 -14.22 -2.69
N PHE A 250 1.97 -14.88 -2.26
CA PHE A 250 2.88 -14.44 -1.19
C PHE A 250 4.25 -14.00 -1.73
N GLU A 251 4.36 -13.85 -3.05
CA GLU A 251 5.57 -13.34 -3.69
C GLU A 251 6.85 -14.06 -3.25
N ALA A 252 6.79 -15.39 -3.16
CA ALA A 252 7.94 -16.23 -2.83
C ALA A 252 8.98 -16.29 -3.97
N GLY A 253 8.54 -16.04 -5.21
CA GLY A 253 9.40 -15.89 -6.39
C GLY A 253 10.01 -14.49 -6.50
N SER A 254 10.90 -14.32 -7.49
CA SER A 254 11.56 -13.04 -7.79
C SER A 254 10.74 -12.12 -8.70
N ALA A 255 9.76 -12.66 -9.45
CA ALA A 255 8.91 -11.88 -10.34
C ALA A 255 7.88 -11.07 -9.57
N ARG A 256 7.98 -9.75 -9.63
CA ARG A 256 7.10 -8.82 -8.92
C ARG A 256 6.58 -7.70 -9.83
N PRO A 257 5.64 -7.98 -10.73
CA PRO A 257 5.12 -6.97 -11.65
C PRO A 257 4.56 -5.72 -10.96
N LEU A 258 4.02 -5.86 -9.74
CA LEU A 258 3.51 -4.73 -8.97
C LEU A 258 4.61 -3.85 -8.36
N ASP A 259 5.88 -4.25 -8.43
CA ASP A 259 7.02 -3.44 -8.00
C ASP A 259 7.57 -2.52 -9.13
N PHE A 260 6.82 -2.34 -10.23
CA PHE A 260 7.13 -1.35 -11.28
C PHE A 260 7.36 0.04 -10.68
N GLY A 261 8.50 0.65 -10.94
CA GLY A 261 8.91 1.93 -10.36
C GLY A 261 9.48 1.87 -8.94
N HIS A 262 9.46 0.71 -8.26
CA HIS A 262 9.75 0.65 -6.83
C HIS A 262 11.24 0.56 -6.47
N TRP A 263 12.10 0.02 -7.32
CA TRP A 263 13.52 -0.08 -7.01
C TRP A 263 14.15 1.29 -6.74
N SER A 264 13.83 2.28 -7.56
CA SER A 264 14.31 3.65 -7.42
C SER A 264 13.49 4.44 -6.38
N ALA A 265 12.18 4.15 -6.25
CA ALA A 265 11.32 4.79 -5.27
C ALA A 265 11.78 4.53 -3.83
N HIS A 266 12.02 3.28 -3.47
CA HIS A 266 12.49 2.92 -2.12
C HIS A 266 13.84 3.58 -1.81
N LYS A 267 14.73 3.64 -2.81
CA LYS A 267 16.00 4.34 -2.63
C LYS A 267 15.82 5.84 -2.46
N LEU A 268 14.93 6.46 -3.24
CA LEU A 268 14.64 7.89 -3.15
C LEU A 268 14.02 8.27 -1.79
N GLU A 269 13.12 7.44 -1.25
CA GLU A 269 12.59 7.63 0.11
C GLU A 269 13.70 7.69 1.15
N GLN A 270 14.70 6.77 1.07
CA GLN A 270 15.85 6.75 1.97
C GLN A 270 16.74 7.98 1.79
N LEU A 271 17.10 8.33 0.54
CA LEU A 271 17.97 9.46 0.21
C LEU A 271 17.39 10.79 0.66
N SER A 272 16.06 10.94 0.60
CA SER A 272 15.33 12.13 1.07
C SER A 272 15.03 12.12 2.57
N HIS A 273 15.50 11.11 3.32
CA HIS A 273 15.10 10.90 4.72
C HIS A 273 13.57 10.92 4.91
N PHE A 274 12.86 10.31 3.94
CA PHE A 274 11.39 10.25 3.88
C PHE A 274 10.67 11.62 3.70
N ALA A 275 11.40 12.65 3.27
CA ALA A 275 10.78 13.94 2.89
C ALA A 275 9.97 13.80 1.59
N VAL A 276 10.44 13.00 0.64
CA VAL A 276 9.66 12.53 -0.51
C VAL A 276 8.77 11.39 -0.03
N SER A 277 7.46 11.56 -0.14
CA SER A 277 6.50 10.52 0.28
C SER A 277 6.53 9.33 -0.66
N HIS A 278 6.05 8.16 -0.19
CA HIS A 278 6.02 6.94 -0.99
C HIS A 278 5.37 7.14 -2.37
N GLY A 279 4.16 7.72 -2.42
CA GLY A 279 3.48 7.95 -3.71
C GLY A 279 4.22 8.90 -4.64
N GLU A 280 4.90 9.92 -4.12
CA GLU A 280 5.76 10.81 -4.92
C GLU A 280 6.99 10.05 -5.43
N ALA A 281 7.63 9.25 -4.58
CA ALA A 281 8.78 8.45 -4.95
C ALA A 281 8.43 7.42 -6.03
N VAL A 282 7.28 6.74 -5.92
CA VAL A 282 6.80 5.79 -6.92
C VAL A 282 6.46 6.50 -8.24
N ALA A 283 5.89 7.72 -8.22
CA ALA A 283 5.65 8.48 -9.44
C ALA A 283 6.96 8.82 -10.19
N ILE A 284 7.99 9.21 -9.45
CA ILE A 284 9.34 9.44 -10.01
C ILE A 284 9.92 8.13 -10.52
N GLY A 285 9.79 7.04 -9.78
CA GLY A 285 10.31 5.73 -10.17
C GLY A 285 9.64 5.19 -11.43
N ILE A 286 8.32 5.29 -11.55
CA ILE A 286 7.58 4.95 -12.78
C ILE A 286 8.08 5.82 -13.95
N ALA A 287 8.26 7.12 -13.73
CA ALA A 287 8.76 8.01 -14.77
C ALA A 287 10.17 7.63 -15.24
N LEU A 288 11.07 7.26 -14.32
CA LEU A 288 12.40 6.74 -14.63
C LEU A 288 12.33 5.47 -15.46
N ASP A 289 11.55 4.48 -15.05
CA ASP A 289 11.42 3.19 -15.72
C ASP A 289 10.75 3.32 -17.10
N VAL A 290 9.81 4.26 -17.26
CA VAL A 290 9.17 4.58 -18.55
C VAL A 290 10.18 5.19 -19.52
N ILE A 291 10.97 6.17 -19.06
CA ILE A 291 12.00 6.78 -19.91
C ILE A 291 13.08 5.75 -20.22
N TYR A 292 13.54 4.97 -19.24
CA TYR A 292 14.49 3.89 -19.45
C TYR A 292 13.99 2.90 -20.50
N SER A 293 12.74 2.43 -20.39
CA SER A 293 12.12 1.51 -21.35
C SER A 293 12.13 2.08 -22.77
N ARG A 294 11.90 3.39 -22.92
CA ARG A 294 11.98 4.09 -24.22
C ARG A 294 13.41 4.16 -24.72
N GLU A 295 14.38 4.51 -23.88
CA GLU A 295 15.79 4.66 -24.28
C GLU A 295 16.42 3.35 -24.77
N ILE A 296 16.00 2.22 -24.21
CA ILE A 296 16.44 0.89 -24.68
C ILE A 296 15.60 0.36 -25.86
N GLY A 297 14.65 1.14 -26.38
CA GLY A 297 13.80 0.77 -27.52
C GLY A 297 12.69 -0.24 -27.18
N LEU A 298 12.42 -0.51 -25.90
CA LEU A 298 11.37 -1.40 -25.47
C LEU A 298 9.98 -0.77 -25.52
N LEU A 299 9.84 0.51 -25.15
CA LEU A 299 8.60 1.26 -25.12
C LEU A 299 8.55 2.31 -26.22
N ASN A 300 7.41 2.40 -26.90
CA ASN A 300 7.18 3.42 -27.91
C ASN A 300 7.23 4.85 -27.30
N PRO A 301 7.90 5.82 -27.95
CA PRO A 301 8.00 7.20 -27.45
C PRO A 301 6.65 7.88 -27.17
N ALA A 302 5.64 7.64 -28.00
CA ALA A 302 4.31 8.22 -27.80
C ALA A 302 3.63 7.66 -26.54
N THR A 303 3.78 6.36 -26.27
CA THR A 303 3.27 5.71 -25.06
C THR A 303 4.00 6.22 -23.81
N ALA A 304 5.33 6.37 -23.89
CA ALA A 304 6.09 6.96 -22.79
C ALA A 304 5.61 8.38 -22.48
N ALA A 305 5.40 9.21 -23.49
CA ALA A 305 4.90 10.57 -23.33
C ALA A 305 3.49 10.59 -22.69
N ARG A 306 2.59 9.66 -23.06
CA ARG A 306 1.24 9.55 -22.43
C ARG A 306 1.36 9.30 -20.93
N ILE A 307 2.19 8.34 -20.52
CA ILE A 307 2.32 7.97 -19.10
C ILE A 307 2.90 9.14 -18.30
N LEU A 308 3.97 9.78 -18.79
CA LEU A 308 4.60 10.93 -18.13
C LEU A 308 3.61 12.10 -18.00
N ASN A 309 2.91 12.43 -19.09
CA ASN A 309 1.93 13.51 -19.09
C ASN A 309 0.74 13.21 -18.15
N LEU A 310 0.32 11.95 -18.04
CA LEU A 310 -0.72 11.54 -17.08
C LEU A 310 -0.28 11.80 -15.65
N LEU A 311 0.92 11.37 -15.27
CA LEU A 311 1.46 11.61 -13.92
C LEU A 311 1.54 13.11 -13.60
N GLU A 312 2.01 13.94 -14.54
CA GLU A 312 2.05 15.39 -14.39
C GLU A 312 0.64 16.02 -14.28
N LYS A 313 -0.32 15.57 -15.09
CA LYS A 313 -1.74 16.02 -15.01
C LYS A 313 -2.39 15.66 -13.68
N LEU A 314 -2.07 14.52 -13.11
CA LEU A 314 -2.51 14.13 -11.77
C LEU A 314 -1.85 14.99 -10.67
N GLY A 315 -0.87 15.82 -11.04
CA GLY A 315 -0.19 16.78 -10.16
C GLY A 315 1.04 16.21 -9.45
N PHE A 316 1.64 15.13 -9.95
CA PHE A 316 2.92 14.66 -9.44
C PHE A 316 4.07 15.49 -10.00
N LYS A 317 5.08 15.73 -9.14
CA LYS A 317 6.38 16.24 -9.55
C LYS A 317 7.27 15.03 -9.87
N LEU A 318 7.77 14.94 -11.09
CA LEU A 318 8.53 13.78 -11.53
C LEU A 318 10.05 13.92 -11.32
N PHE A 319 10.45 14.85 -10.47
CA PHE A 319 11.86 15.06 -10.15
C PHE A 319 12.04 15.48 -8.69
N ALA A 320 13.11 14.97 -8.07
CA ALA A 320 13.59 15.37 -6.76
C ALA A 320 15.10 15.58 -6.82
N ASP A 321 15.63 16.54 -6.05
CA ASP A 321 17.05 16.92 -6.12
C ASP A 321 17.97 15.76 -5.66
N GLU A 322 17.46 14.85 -4.84
CA GLU A 322 18.15 13.66 -4.36
C GLU A 322 18.55 12.68 -5.48
N LEU A 323 17.89 12.74 -6.64
CA LEU A 323 18.29 11.97 -7.83
C LEU A 323 19.69 12.36 -8.36
N LEU A 324 20.18 13.55 -8.00
CA LEU A 324 21.50 14.06 -8.38
C LEU A 324 22.59 13.69 -7.38
N ASN A 325 22.25 13.04 -6.26
CA ASN A 325 23.23 12.63 -5.27
C ASN A 325 24.21 11.63 -5.89
N ALA A 326 25.51 11.84 -5.64
CA ALA A 326 26.58 10.97 -6.11
C ALA A 326 27.39 10.47 -4.90
N ASP A 327 27.97 9.29 -5.04
CA ASP A 327 28.87 8.71 -4.06
C ASP A 327 30.32 9.26 -4.19
N ASN A 328 31.25 8.75 -3.39
CA ASN A 328 32.65 9.15 -3.42
C ASN A 328 33.36 8.79 -4.74
N ALA A 329 32.81 7.88 -5.52
CA ALA A 329 33.29 7.51 -6.87
C ALA A 329 32.61 8.32 -7.99
N ASN A 330 31.79 9.31 -7.61
CA ASN A 330 30.99 10.13 -8.53
C ASN A 330 29.93 9.33 -9.32
N LEU A 331 29.52 8.16 -8.77
CA LEU A 331 28.42 7.38 -9.32
C LEU A 331 27.10 7.81 -8.67
N PRO A 332 25.97 7.85 -9.42
CA PRO A 332 24.68 8.16 -8.85
C PRO A 332 24.33 7.22 -7.69
N THR A 333 24.10 7.78 -6.50
CA THR A 333 23.76 7.01 -5.30
C THR A 333 22.45 6.21 -5.49
N LEU A 334 21.58 6.68 -6.39
CA LEU A 334 20.36 5.98 -6.79
C LEU A 334 20.63 4.54 -7.26
N LEU A 335 21.78 4.31 -7.95
CA LEU A 335 22.11 2.98 -8.51
C LEU A 335 22.31 1.91 -7.43
N SER A 336 22.69 2.29 -6.19
CA SER A 336 22.75 1.33 -5.10
C SER A 336 21.36 0.73 -4.75
N GLY A 337 20.29 1.41 -5.14
CA GLY A 337 18.93 0.89 -5.04
C GLY A 337 18.68 -0.39 -5.83
N LEU A 338 19.39 -0.62 -6.94
CA LEU A 338 19.32 -1.86 -7.71
C LEU A 338 19.90 -3.04 -6.94
N GLU A 339 21.02 -2.85 -6.23
CA GLU A 339 21.62 -3.89 -5.40
C GLU A 339 20.76 -4.20 -4.17
N GLU A 340 20.24 -3.17 -3.50
CA GLU A 340 19.31 -3.33 -2.36
C GLU A 340 18.03 -4.06 -2.81
N PHE A 341 17.53 -3.74 -3.99
CA PHE A 341 16.36 -4.40 -4.57
C PHE A 341 16.64 -5.86 -4.92
N ARG A 342 17.81 -6.16 -5.51
CA ARG A 342 18.27 -7.52 -5.78
C ARG A 342 18.36 -8.37 -4.51
N GLU A 343 18.90 -7.84 -3.42
CA GLU A 343 18.96 -8.52 -2.12
C GLU A 343 17.56 -8.80 -1.58
N HIS A 344 16.65 -7.84 -1.68
CA HIS A 344 15.26 -7.99 -1.26
C HIS A 344 14.51 -9.08 -2.06
N LEU A 345 14.86 -9.27 -3.32
CA LEU A 345 14.29 -10.31 -4.20
C LEU A 345 14.92 -11.70 -4.03
N GLY A 346 15.88 -11.87 -3.14
CA GLY A 346 16.53 -13.17 -2.90
C GLY A 346 17.77 -13.43 -3.76
N GLY A 347 18.38 -12.38 -4.32
CA GLY A 347 19.71 -12.42 -4.95
C GLY A 347 19.72 -12.33 -6.48
N GLU A 348 18.59 -12.43 -7.15
CA GLU A 348 18.46 -12.17 -8.58
C GLU A 348 17.72 -10.84 -8.81
N LEU A 349 18.31 -9.94 -9.62
CA LEU A 349 17.63 -8.71 -9.99
C LEU A 349 16.46 -9.04 -10.92
N SER A 350 15.26 -8.57 -10.60
CA SER A 350 14.10 -8.65 -11.47
C SER A 350 13.36 -7.33 -11.42
N VAL A 351 13.52 -6.52 -12.45
CA VAL A 351 12.87 -5.21 -12.58
C VAL A 351 11.81 -5.30 -13.67
N THR A 352 10.60 -4.89 -13.34
CA THR A 352 9.51 -4.79 -14.32
C THR A 352 9.63 -3.49 -15.10
N LEU A 353 9.74 -3.60 -16.43
CA LEU A 353 9.68 -2.50 -17.40
C LEU A 353 8.43 -2.63 -18.26
N LEU A 354 8.14 -1.64 -19.12
CA LEU A 354 6.99 -1.68 -20.03
C LEU A 354 7.41 -1.82 -21.48
N SER A 355 6.74 -2.71 -22.22
CA SER A 355 6.76 -2.73 -23.69
C SER A 355 5.54 -2.04 -24.31
N GLU A 356 4.42 -2.08 -23.62
CA GLU A 356 3.15 -1.39 -23.93
C GLU A 356 2.39 -1.13 -22.62
N ILE A 357 1.36 -0.30 -22.66
CA ILE A 357 0.41 -0.21 -21.55
C ILE A 357 -0.28 -1.57 -21.38
N SER A 358 -0.38 -2.06 -20.16
CA SER A 358 -0.83 -3.38 -19.74
C SER A 358 0.12 -4.56 -20.08
N ARG A 359 1.36 -4.26 -20.46
CA ARG A 359 2.35 -5.30 -20.78
C ARG A 359 3.71 -5.03 -20.14
N GLY A 360 3.89 -5.60 -18.95
CA GLY A 360 5.18 -5.65 -18.25
C GLY A 360 6.14 -6.65 -18.90
N VAL A 361 7.43 -6.33 -18.83
CA VAL A 361 8.55 -7.20 -19.22
C VAL A 361 9.56 -7.19 -18.09
N GLU A 362 9.99 -8.36 -17.64
CA GLU A 362 11.04 -8.48 -16.63
C GLU A 362 12.42 -8.37 -17.28
N VAL A 363 13.30 -7.59 -16.64
CA VAL A 363 14.71 -7.49 -17.00
C VAL A 363 15.56 -7.80 -15.77
N HIS A 364 16.69 -8.43 -15.99
CA HIS A 364 17.63 -8.86 -14.94
C HIS A 364 18.90 -8.02 -14.89
N GLU A 365 19.00 -7.04 -15.78
CA GLU A 365 20.10 -6.10 -15.83
C GLU A 365 19.57 -4.70 -16.19
N MET A 366 20.14 -3.66 -15.57
CA MET A 366 19.87 -2.27 -15.92
C MET A 366 21.18 -1.52 -16.17
N ASN A 367 21.25 -0.87 -17.34
CA ASN A 367 22.42 -0.10 -17.73
C ASN A 367 22.39 1.29 -17.07
N PRO A 368 23.46 1.76 -16.41
CA PRO A 368 23.54 3.09 -15.80
C PRO A 368 23.32 4.26 -16.78
N GLN A 369 23.74 4.14 -18.05
CA GLN A 369 23.65 5.23 -19.02
C GLN A 369 22.21 5.66 -19.34
N PRO A 370 21.26 4.76 -19.69
CA PRO A 370 19.85 5.12 -19.84
C PRO A 370 19.22 5.68 -18.57
N ILE A 371 19.63 5.20 -17.38
CA ILE A 371 19.19 5.76 -16.09
C ILE A 371 19.62 7.22 -15.96
N ALA A 372 20.89 7.53 -16.26
CA ALA A 372 21.39 8.90 -16.23
C ALA A 372 20.66 9.81 -17.24
N THR A 373 20.35 9.29 -18.42
CA THR A 373 19.54 10.00 -19.43
C THR A 373 18.14 10.29 -18.88
N ALA A 374 17.50 9.32 -18.23
CA ALA A 374 16.20 9.49 -17.63
C ALA A 374 16.19 10.56 -16.52
N VAL A 375 17.18 10.56 -15.63
CA VAL A 375 17.33 11.60 -14.59
C VAL A 375 17.50 12.98 -15.21
N ALA A 376 18.34 13.11 -16.26
CA ALA A 376 18.55 14.39 -16.95
C ALA A 376 17.26 14.91 -17.62
N GLU A 377 16.47 14.03 -18.23
CA GLU A 377 15.18 14.41 -18.82
C GLU A 377 14.18 14.86 -17.76
N LEU A 378 14.06 14.12 -16.65
CA LEU A 378 13.14 14.48 -15.56
C LEU A 378 13.53 15.82 -14.94
N ARG A 379 14.83 16.10 -14.80
CA ARG A 379 15.34 17.41 -14.39
C ARG A 379 14.91 18.52 -15.32
N ALA A 380 15.10 18.32 -16.63
CA ALA A 380 14.71 19.28 -17.66
C ALA A 380 13.18 19.53 -17.65
N ARG A 381 12.37 18.49 -17.49
CA ARG A 381 10.90 18.61 -17.36
C ARG A 381 10.50 19.42 -16.12
N ALA A 382 11.24 19.33 -15.03
CA ALA A 382 11.01 20.11 -13.83
C ALA A 382 11.46 21.59 -13.96
N GLY A 383 12.04 22.00 -15.07
CA GLY A 383 12.57 23.36 -15.29
C GLY A 383 13.82 23.67 -14.46
N LYS A 384 14.62 22.67 -14.11
CA LYS A 384 15.82 22.77 -13.26
C LYS A 384 17.13 22.47 -13.99
#